data_905a32128373dd67fb873a409f4b6207
#
_entry.id   905a32128373dd67fb873a409f4b6207
#
_cell.length_a   1.000
_cell.length_b   1.000
_cell.length_c   1.000
_cell.angle_alpha   90.00
_cell.angle_beta   90.00
_cell.angle_gamma   90.00
#
_symmetry.space_group_name_H-M   'P 1'
#
loop_
_entity.id
_entity.type
_entity.pdbx_description
1 polymer ?
#
loop_
_entity_poly.entity_id
_entity_poly.type
_entity_poly.pdbx_seq_one_letter_code
_entity_poly.pdbx_strand_id
1 'polypeptide(L)'
;MHNSTPIHFYTDSTKAEIPQSDPNPIVGGRVELQLLTTLKCNLKCSYCSLGVGEVLGSQVHVEYDIEQLCAFVDKHLQGKEVYVTFYGGEPTLNKPLMLEVMQRFPHFRYQLQTNATLISKLPDETLARLSNVLASIDGGEATTDGYRGRGIYRQVMKNLREVREKVGGSITARVTWGNPDTCFEELDQLVSEDTPFDYLYWQFVADEQYGGDSVAFGHRDRKSVV
;
A
#
# COMPACT_ATOMS: atom_id res chain seq x y z
N MET A 1 -8.51 -28.56 -23.22
CA MET A 1 -7.08 -28.25 -23.44
C MET A 1 -6.94 -26.75 -23.33
N HIS A 2 -6.61 -26.26 -22.14
CA HIS A 2 -6.42 -24.84 -21.89
C HIS A 2 -4.94 -24.50 -22.13
N ASN A 3 -4.70 -23.72 -23.17
CA ASN A 3 -3.39 -23.11 -23.42
C ASN A 3 -3.21 -21.95 -22.44
N SER A 4 -2.53 -22.20 -21.33
CA SER A 4 -1.97 -21.14 -20.51
C SER A 4 -0.70 -20.64 -21.17
N THR A 5 -0.72 -19.42 -21.67
CA THR A 5 0.49 -18.73 -22.12
C THR A 5 1.33 -18.40 -20.88
N PRO A 6 2.57 -18.90 -20.77
CA PRO A 6 3.41 -18.59 -19.61
C PRO A 6 3.80 -17.12 -19.66
N ILE A 7 3.65 -16.43 -18.53
CA ILE A 7 4.23 -15.10 -18.32
C ILE A 7 5.74 -15.28 -18.30
N HIS A 8 6.41 -14.86 -19.37
CA HIS A 8 7.87 -14.83 -19.41
C HIS A 8 8.37 -13.66 -18.58
N PHE A 9 8.88 -13.95 -17.39
CA PHE A 9 9.79 -13.02 -16.73
C PHE A 9 11.08 -12.97 -17.56
N TYR A 10 11.43 -11.79 -18.04
CA TYR A 10 12.68 -11.57 -18.74
C TYR A 10 13.84 -11.79 -17.77
N THR A 11 14.39 -13.00 -17.76
CA THR A 11 15.71 -13.29 -17.22
C THR A 11 16.69 -13.34 -18.38
N ASP A 12 16.82 -12.24 -19.11
CA ASP A 12 17.89 -12.13 -20.08
C ASP A 12 19.15 -11.68 -19.35
N SER A 13 20.04 -12.64 -19.12
CA SER A 13 21.36 -12.44 -18.55
C SER A 13 22.38 -11.83 -19.53
N THR A 14 21.92 -11.26 -20.63
CA THR A 14 22.75 -10.36 -21.42
C THR A 14 22.86 -9.06 -20.63
N LYS A 15 24.09 -8.77 -20.14
CA LYS A 15 24.46 -7.50 -19.55
C LYS A 15 24.05 -6.39 -20.51
N ALA A 16 22.83 -5.88 -20.35
CA ALA A 16 22.48 -4.61 -20.95
C ALA A 16 23.44 -3.59 -20.33
N GLU A 17 24.35 -3.06 -21.12
CA GLU A 17 25.15 -1.92 -20.71
C GLU A 17 24.17 -0.82 -20.33
N ILE A 18 24.09 -0.53 -19.04
CA ILE A 18 23.31 0.61 -18.55
C ILE A 18 23.93 1.83 -19.21
N PRO A 19 23.17 2.61 -20.01
CA PRO A 19 23.70 3.81 -20.65
C PRO A 19 24.36 4.68 -19.58
N GLN A 20 25.61 5.10 -19.81
CA GLN A 20 26.38 5.90 -18.84
C GLN A 20 25.80 7.29 -18.60
N SER A 21 24.84 7.73 -19.39
CA SER A 21 24.03 8.92 -19.14
C SER A 21 22.59 8.46 -18.94
N ASP A 22 22.01 8.75 -17.75
CA ASP A 22 20.58 8.56 -17.53
C ASP A 22 19.81 9.42 -18.55
N PRO A 23 19.16 8.81 -19.56
CA PRO A 23 18.47 9.58 -20.59
C PRO A 23 17.22 10.29 -20.06
N ASN A 24 16.78 9.96 -18.84
CA ASN A 24 15.66 10.58 -18.14
C ASN A 24 16.07 10.96 -16.70
N PRO A 25 16.71 12.12 -16.51
CA PRO A 25 16.93 12.59 -15.16
C PRO A 25 15.58 12.74 -14.48
N ILE A 26 15.47 12.34 -13.18
CA ILE A 26 14.27 12.54 -12.40
C ILE A 26 13.98 14.05 -12.39
N VAL A 27 12.99 14.46 -13.18
CA VAL A 27 12.59 15.86 -13.36
C VAL A 27 11.56 16.21 -12.30
N GLY A 28 11.76 17.34 -11.63
CA GLY A 28 10.84 17.81 -10.60
C GLY A 28 11.45 17.85 -9.20
N GLY A 29 10.85 18.66 -8.34
CA GLY A 29 11.30 18.86 -6.95
C GLY A 29 10.82 17.81 -5.98
N ARG A 30 9.82 17.00 -6.35
CA ARG A 30 9.18 15.96 -5.49
C ARG A 30 9.33 14.58 -6.10
N VAL A 31 9.70 13.61 -5.28
CA VAL A 31 9.85 12.20 -5.65
C VAL A 31 9.12 11.34 -4.64
N GLU A 32 8.39 10.34 -5.10
CA GLU A 32 7.78 9.31 -4.26
C GLU A 32 8.48 7.98 -4.50
N LEU A 33 8.98 7.38 -3.42
CA LEU A 33 9.56 6.05 -3.40
C LEU A 33 8.60 5.11 -2.68
N GLN A 34 8.12 4.09 -3.39
CA GLN A 34 7.40 2.98 -2.75
C GLN A 34 8.43 1.92 -2.33
N LEU A 35 8.62 1.78 -1.02
CA LEU A 35 9.56 0.83 -0.45
C LEU A 35 8.83 -0.42 0.02
N LEU A 36 9.03 -1.50 -0.71
CA LEU A 36 8.49 -2.81 -0.36
C LEU A 36 9.25 -3.37 0.84
N THR A 37 8.64 -3.39 2.02
CA THR A 37 9.33 -3.80 3.26
C THR A 37 9.28 -5.29 3.51
N THR A 38 8.18 -5.93 3.12
CA THR A 38 7.97 -7.38 3.28
C THR A 38 6.86 -7.87 2.37
N LEU A 39 6.93 -9.13 2.00
CA LEU A 39 5.84 -9.83 1.30
C LEU A 39 4.91 -10.57 2.26
N LYS A 40 5.29 -10.67 3.55
CA LYS A 40 4.42 -11.26 4.57
C LYS A 40 3.25 -10.34 4.88
N CYS A 41 2.09 -10.96 5.08
CA CYS A 41 0.92 -10.31 5.63
C CYS A 41 0.33 -11.18 6.74
N ASN A 42 -0.26 -10.54 7.74
CA ASN A 42 -1.00 -11.22 8.80
C ASN A 42 -2.50 -11.37 8.47
N LEU A 43 -2.94 -10.91 7.31
CA LEU A 43 -4.28 -11.11 6.77
C LEU A 43 -4.23 -11.92 5.46
N LYS A 44 -5.40 -12.46 5.10
CA LYS A 44 -5.66 -13.18 3.85
C LYS A 44 -6.92 -12.63 3.20
N CYS A 45 -6.86 -11.37 2.75
CA CYS A 45 -8.00 -10.72 2.10
C CYS A 45 -8.38 -11.47 0.81
N SER A 46 -9.67 -11.63 0.56
CA SER A 46 -10.18 -12.47 -0.54
C SER A 46 -9.76 -11.99 -1.93
N TYR A 47 -9.60 -10.67 -2.11
CA TYR A 47 -9.13 -10.07 -3.36
C TYR A 47 -7.62 -9.91 -3.43
N CYS A 48 -6.88 -10.16 -2.33
CA CYS A 48 -5.43 -10.20 -2.34
C CYS A 48 -5.02 -11.53 -2.96
N SER A 49 -5.33 -11.66 -4.24
CA SER A 49 -5.14 -12.88 -5.00
C SER A 49 -3.74 -13.40 -4.82
N LEU A 50 -3.61 -14.64 -4.40
CA LEU A 50 -2.37 -15.40 -4.34
C LEU A 50 -1.38 -14.99 -3.26
N GLY A 51 -1.73 -14.12 -2.31
CA GLY A 51 -0.78 -13.62 -1.33
C GLY A 51 0.54 -13.24 -1.99
N VAL A 52 0.97 -12.00 -1.87
CA VAL A 52 2.21 -11.53 -2.51
C VAL A 52 3.38 -12.53 -2.30
N GLY A 53 3.33 -13.33 -1.21
CA GLY A 53 4.32 -14.36 -0.89
C GLY A 53 4.30 -15.62 -1.76
N GLU A 54 3.19 -15.95 -2.41
CA GLU A 54 3.11 -17.13 -3.28
C GLU A 54 3.70 -16.87 -4.67
N VAL A 55 3.62 -15.64 -5.16
CA VAL A 55 4.19 -15.23 -6.45
C VAL A 55 5.71 -15.27 -6.44
N LEU A 56 6.33 -14.97 -5.31
CA LEU A 56 7.79 -14.90 -5.15
C LEU A 56 8.40 -16.14 -4.46
N GLY A 57 7.59 -17.17 -4.22
CA GLY A 57 8.06 -18.43 -3.61
C GLY A 57 8.55 -18.25 -2.18
N SER A 58 9.69 -18.81 -1.84
CA SER A 58 10.26 -18.78 -0.48
C SER A 58 10.87 -17.43 -0.08
N GLN A 59 11.01 -16.48 -1.00
CA GLN A 59 11.57 -15.15 -0.72
C GLN A 59 10.52 -14.22 -0.10
N VAL A 60 10.12 -14.50 1.12
CA VAL A 60 9.07 -13.74 1.84
C VAL A 60 9.64 -12.48 2.48
N HIS A 61 10.94 -12.40 2.66
CA HIS A 61 11.63 -11.24 3.21
C HIS A 61 12.34 -10.49 2.10
N VAL A 62 12.06 -9.20 2.03
CA VAL A 62 12.82 -8.29 1.18
C VAL A 62 13.99 -7.81 2.02
N GLU A 63 15.19 -8.11 1.57
CA GLU A 63 16.43 -7.60 2.13
C GLU A 63 16.93 -6.49 1.21
N TYR A 64 17.00 -5.28 1.74
CA TYR A 64 17.64 -4.17 1.06
C TYR A 64 19.05 -4.00 1.59
N ASP A 65 19.99 -3.84 0.69
CA ASP A 65 21.26 -3.24 1.01
C ASP A 65 21.06 -1.73 1.22
N ILE A 66 21.04 -1.32 2.48
CA ILE A 66 20.83 0.08 2.86
C ILE A 66 21.91 0.99 2.27
N GLU A 67 23.14 0.51 2.11
CA GLU A 67 24.21 1.29 1.51
C GLU A 67 23.97 1.52 0.01
N GLN A 68 23.39 0.53 -0.70
CA GLN A 68 22.96 0.74 -2.09
C GLN A 68 21.80 1.74 -2.18
N LEU A 69 20.85 1.69 -1.25
CA LEU A 69 19.80 2.69 -1.18
C LEU A 69 20.35 4.09 -0.91
N CYS A 70 21.33 4.21 0.00
CA CYS A 70 22.01 5.47 0.25
C CYS A 70 22.72 5.99 -1.01
N ALA A 71 23.46 5.15 -1.71
CA ALA A 71 24.14 5.51 -2.95
C ALA A 71 23.13 5.96 -4.04
N PHE A 72 21.99 5.30 -4.14
CA PHE A 72 20.92 5.72 -5.05
C PHE A 72 20.37 7.11 -4.68
N VAL A 73 20.07 7.34 -3.41
CA VAL A 73 19.57 8.62 -2.90
C VAL A 73 20.58 9.73 -3.18
N ASP A 74 21.83 9.50 -2.84
CA ASP A 74 22.92 10.48 -3.05
C ASP A 74 23.12 10.82 -4.51
N LYS A 75 22.98 9.84 -5.39
CA LYS A 75 23.19 10.04 -6.82
C LYS A 75 22.00 10.74 -7.50
N HIS A 76 20.77 10.39 -7.12
CA HIS A 76 19.60 10.75 -7.91
C HIS A 76 18.61 11.68 -7.21
N LEU A 77 18.64 11.78 -5.88
CA LEU A 77 17.60 12.46 -5.11
C LEU A 77 18.07 13.67 -4.32
N GLN A 78 19.32 14.11 -4.52
CA GLN A 78 19.84 15.31 -3.86
C GLN A 78 19.01 16.54 -4.21
N GLY A 79 18.67 17.35 -3.20
CA GLY A 79 17.89 18.57 -3.36
C GLY A 79 16.40 18.36 -3.70
N LYS A 80 15.91 17.12 -3.64
CA LYS A 80 14.50 16.79 -3.88
C LYS A 80 13.74 16.60 -2.59
N GLU A 81 12.45 16.92 -2.60
CA GLU A 81 11.52 16.54 -1.54
C GLU A 81 11.13 15.07 -1.72
N VAL A 82 11.62 14.19 -0.85
CA VAL A 82 11.42 12.75 -0.98
C VAL A 82 10.34 12.27 -0.01
N TYR A 83 9.34 11.59 -0.57
CA TYR A 83 8.32 10.85 0.15
C TYR A 83 8.62 9.36 0.03
N VAL A 84 8.68 8.66 1.15
CA VAL A 84 8.84 7.20 1.19
C VAL A 84 7.55 6.60 1.68
N THR A 85 6.91 5.81 0.84
CA THR A 85 5.73 5.02 1.23
C THR A 85 6.17 3.59 1.57
N PHE A 86 6.09 3.23 2.84
CA PHE A 86 6.28 1.85 3.24
C PHE A 86 5.09 1.01 2.77
N TYR A 87 5.41 -0.02 2.01
CA TYR A 87 4.45 -0.85 1.31
C TYR A 87 4.82 -2.34 1.42
N GLY A 88 3.90 -3.23 1.00
CA GLY A 88 4.17 -4.67 0.91
C GLY A 88 2.95 -5.52 1.22
N GLY A 89 3.16 -6.68 1.83
CA GLY A 89 2.06 -7.43 2.44
C GLY A 89 1.50 -6.62 3.61
N GLU A 90 2.17 -6.66 4.76
CA GLU A 90 1.92 -5.74 5.87
C GLU A 90 3.26 -5.17 6.37
N PRO A 91 3.56 -3.89 6.08
CA PRO A 91 4.85 -3.27 6.39
C PRO A 91 5.23 -3.33 7.86
N THR A 92 4.27 -3.23 8.77
CA THR A 92 4.51 -3.25 10.22
C THR A 92 5.08 -4.57 10.74
N LEU A 93 5.04 -5.64 9.93
CA LEU A 93 5.72 -6.91 10.24
C LEU A 93 7.24 -6.82 10.09
N ASN A 94 7.74 -5.86 9.30
CA ASN A 94 9.17 -5.57 9.19
C ASN A 94 9.51 -4.18 9.75
N LYS A 95 9.04 -3.92 10.96
CA LYS A 95 9.32 -2.68 11.70
C LYS A 95 10.82 -2.35 11.77
N PRO A 96 11.76 -3.29 11.99
CA PRO A 96 13.18 -2.96 12.02
C PRO A 96 13.66 -2.23 10.77
N LEU A 97 13.31 -2.72 9.56
CA LEU A 97 13.67 -2.05 8.31
C LEU A 97 13.07 -0.65 8.20
N MET A 98 11.79 -0.49 8.58
CA MET A 98 11.14 0.82 8.58
C MET A 98 11.92 1.83 9.45
N LEU A 99 12.27 1.42 10.68
CA LEU A 99 13.00 2.27 11.62
C LEU A 99 14.40 2.60 11.11
N GLU A 100 15.11 1.64 10.54
CA GLU A 100 16.44 1.83 9.96
C GLU A 100 16.42 2.86 8.81
N VAL A 101 15.47 2.72 7.88
CA VAL A 101 15.28 3.68 6.78
C VAL A 101 14.95 5.07 7.32
N MET A 102 14.04 5.17 8.30
CA MET A 102 13.69 6.45 8.91
C MET A 102 14.87 7.09 9.64
N GLN A 103 15.73 6.30 10.28
CA GLN A 103 16.93 6.78 10.94
C GLN A 103 17.99 7.27 9.92
N ARG A 104 18.14 6.53 8.83
CA ARG A 104 19.14 6.84 7.80
C ARG A 104 18.80 8.09 7.00
N PHE A 105 17.50 8.32 6.78
CA PHE A 105 17.01 9.47 6.02
C PHE A 105 16.07 10.34 6.87
N PRO A 106 16.59 11.09 7.86
CA PRO A 106 15.77 11.84 8.81
C PRO A 106 14.95 12.97 8.18
N HIS A 107 15.36 13.45 7.00
CA HIS A 107 14.72 14.57 6.30
C HIS A 107 13.63 14.16 5.32
N PHE A 108 13.44 12.85 5.08
CA PHE A 108 12.40 12.35 4.20
C PHE A 108 11.03 12.43 4.89
N ARG A 109 9.99 12.52 4.08
CA ARG A 109 8.61 12.39 4.53
C ARG A 109 8.18 10.94 4.38
N TYR A 110 7.51 10.42 5.39
CA TYR A 110 7.15 9.02 5.45
C TYR A 110 5.64 8.84 5.38
N GLN A 111 5.22 7.87 4.60
CA GLN A 111 3.85 7.38 4.50
C GLN A 111 3.85 5.88 4.80
N LEU A 112 2.74 5.39 5.32
CA LEU A 112 2.57 3.98 5.64
C LEU A 112 1.27 3.46 5.02
N GLN A 113 1.36 2.52 4.08
CA GLN A 113 0.21 1.77 3.62
C GLN A 113 0.10 0.47 4.40
N THR A 114 -0.95 0.33 5.19
CA THR A 114 -1.09 -0.76 6.16
C THR A 114 -2.53 -1.25 6.27
N ASN A 115 -2.69 -2.52 6.66
CA ASN A 115 -3.98 -3.04 7.11
C ASN A 115 -4.39 -2.55 8.52
N ALA A 116 -3.56 -1.74 9.15
CA ALA A 116 -3.73 -1.08 10.44
C ALA A 116 -4.01 -2.02 11.65
N THR A 117 -3.91 -3.33 11.49
CA THR A 117 -4.13 -4.26 12.61
C THR A 117 -3.03 -4.21 13.67
N LEU A 118 -1.84 -3.72 13.30
CA LEU A 118 -0.67 -3.65 14.16
C LEU A 118 -0.14 -2.23 14.36
N ILE A 119 -0.82 -1.20 13.85
CA ILE A 119 -0.33 0.18 13.88
C ILE A 119 -0.11 0.71 15.29
N SER A 120 -0.94 0.32 16.24
CA SER A 120 -0.81 0.72 17.66
C SER A 120 0.44 0.14 18.36
N LYS A 121 1.15 -0.79 17.69
CA LYS A 121 2.43 -1.34 18.16
C LYS A 121 3.67 -0.59 17.65
N LEU A 122 3.47 0.43 16.83
CA LEU A 122 4.56 1.30 16.41
C LEU A 122 4.92 2.27 17.54
N PRO A 123 6.21 2.63 17.70
CA PRO A 123 6.63 3.67 18.62
C PRO A 123 5.97 5.01 18.32
N ASP A 124 5.66 5.80 19.36
CA ASP A 124 5.02 7.11 19.19
C ASP A 124 5.87 8.06 18.33
N GLU A 125 7.20 8.01 18.47
CA GLU A 125 8.11 8.77 17.62
C GLU A 125 8.05 8.37 16.13
N THR A 126 7.74 7.11 15.84
CA THR A 126 7.54 6.65 14.46
C THR A 126 6.23 7.18 13.92
N LEU A 127 5.14 7.08 14.70
CA LEU A 127 3.83 7.60 14.34
C LEU A 127 3.86 9.10 14.07
N ALA A 128 4.56 9.86 14.92
CA ALA A 128 4.72 11.32 14.79
C ALA A 128 5.44 11.74 13.49
N ARG A 129 6.24 10.86 12.91
CA ARG A 129 6.96 11.10 11.65
C ARG A 129 6.17 10.69 10.39
N LEU A 130 5.03 10.02 10.54
CA LEU A 130 4.21 9.67 9.39
C LEU A 130 3.42 10.89 8.93
N SER A 131 3.66 11.31 7.71
CA SER A 131 2.93 12.40 7.05
C SER A 131 1.56 11.93 6.52
N ASN A 132 1.40 10.64 6.28
CA ASN A 132 0.12 10.02 5.96
C ASN A 132 0.13 8.53 6.31
N VAL A 133 -0.99 8.05 6.81
CA VAL A 133 -1.29 6.62 6.99
C VAL A 133 -2.42 6.26 6.04
N LEU A 134 -2.12 5.40 5.06
CA LEU A 134 -3.11 4.83 4.14
C LEU A 134 -3.63 3.53 4.78
N ALA A 135 -4.69 3.66 5.56
CA ALA A 135 -5.26 2.54 6.30
C ALA A 135 -6.27 1.78 5.44
N SER A 136 -5.98 0.50 5.22
CA SER A 136 -6.82 -0.35 4.38
C SER A 136 -8.13 -0.71 5.08
N ILE A 137 -9.25 -0.30 4.47
CA ILE A 137 -10.62 -0.58 4.89
C ILE A 137 -11.50 -0.58 3.63
N ASP A 138 -12.59 -1.35 3.60
CA ASP A 138 -13.33 -1.55 2.34
C ASP A 138 -14.80 -1.06 2.40
N GLY A 139 -15.14 -0.31 3.44
CA GLY A 139 -16.48 0.16 3.71
C GLY A 139 -16.89 -0.09 5.14
N GLY A 140 -18.17 -0.35 5.40
CA GLY A 140 -18.69 -0.71 6.71
C GLY A 140 -18.19 -2.05 7.25
N GLU A 141 -18.63 -2.42 8.45
CA GLU A 141 -18.17 -3.63 9.14
C GLU A 141 -18.42 -4.89 8.31
N ALA A 142 -19.61 -5.04 7.73
CA ALA A 142 -19.96 -6.24 6.97
C ALA A 142 -19.07 -6.43 5.74
N THR A 143 -18.83 -5.38 4.99
CA THR A 143 -18.00 -5.40 3.78
C THR A 143 -16.53 -5.59 4.11
N THR A 144 -15.99 -4.82 5.05
CA THR A 144 -14.58 -4.96 5.45
C THR A 144 -14.31 -6.36 6.02
N ASP A 145 -15.16 -6.87 6.90
CA ASP A 145 -15.00 -8.20 7.48
C ASP A 145 -15.18 -9.31 6.44
N GLY A 146 -16.05 -9.12 5.48
CA GLY A 146 -16.26 -10.05 4.37
C GLY A 146 -15.02 -10.25 3.50
N TYR A 147 -14.28 -9.18 3.24
CA TYR A 147 -13.06 -9.24 2.44
C TYR A 147 -11.80 -9.54 3.24
N ARG A 148 -11.67 -8.99 4.46
CA ARG A 148 -10.41 -9.01 5.22
C ARG A 148 -10.39 -10.01 6.37
N GLY A 149 -11.55 -10.49 6.77
CA GLY A 149 -11.75 -11.44 7.88
C GLY A 149 -12.52 -10.84 9.04
N ARG A 150 -13.20 -11.73 9.75
CA ARG A 150 -14.13 -11.38 10.84
C ARG A 150 -13.44 -10.56 11.94
N GLY A 151 -14.04 -9.43 12.31
CA GLY A 151 -13.61 -8.55 13.39
C GLY A 151 -12.50 -7.56 12.98
N ILE A 152 -12.06 -7.60 11.72
CA ILE A 152 -10.98 -6.71 11.25
C ILE A 152 -11.44 -5.25 11.24
N TYR A 153 -12.68 -4.96 10.81
CA TYR A 153 -13.20 -3.59 10.85
C TYR A 153 -13.07 -2.97 12.25
N ARG A 154 -13.58 -3.67 13.26
CA ARG A 154 -13.53 -3.16 14.66
C ARG A 154 -12.10 -2.99 15.16
N GLN A 155 -11.22 -3.92 14.81
CA GLN A 155 -9.81 -3.84 15.19
C GLN A 155 -9.12 -2.64 14.54
N VAL A 156 -9.33 -2.41 13.25
CA VAL A 156 -8.77 -1.28 12.50
C VAL A 156 -9.27 0.03 13.09
N MET A 157 -10.58 0.20 13.25
CA MET A 157 -11.18 1.42 13.78
C MET A 157 -10.71 1.72 15.20
N LYS A 158 -10.61 0.69 16.06
CA LYS A 158 -10.04 0.84 17.41
C LYS A 158 -8.60 1.32 17.36
N ASN A 159 -7.75 0.63 16.60
CA ASN A 159 -6.32 0.95 16.55
C ASN A 159 -6.07 2.34 15.96
N LEU A 160 -6.82 2.75 14.93
CA LEU A 160 -6.68 4.07 14.35
C LEU A 160 -7.11 5.18 15.30
N ARG A 161 -8.20 5.01 16.04
CA ARG A 161 -8.60 5.97 17.09
C ARG A 161 -7.54 6.09 18.19
N GLU A 162 -6.93 4.97 18.59
CA GLU A 162 -5.87 4.94 19.62
C GLU A 162 -4.62 5.73 19.20
N VAL A 163 -4.28 5.68 17.89
CA VAL A 163 -3.07 6.36 17.39
C VAL A 163 -3.34 7.72 16.76
N ARG A 164 -4.58 8.16 16.60
CA ARG A 164 -4.93 9.37 15.85
C ARG A 164 -4.13 10.59 16.28
N GLU A 165 -4.07 10.84 17.56
CA GLU A 165 -3.35 11.99 18.13
C GLU A 165 -1.82 11.85 18.11
N LYS A 166 -1.32 10.66 17.83
CA LYS A 166 0.12 10.35 17.74
C LYS A 166 0.65 10.44 16.31
N VAL A 167 -0.22 10.25 15.33
CA VAL A 167 0.15 10.38 13.91
C VAL A 167 0.38 11.83 13.57
N GLY A 168 1.59 12.15 13.07
CA GLY A 168 1.99 13.52 12.79
C GLY A 168 1.31 14.17 11.58
N GLY A 169 0.64 13.36 10.76
CA GLY A 169 -0.06 13.79 9.57
C GLY A 169 -1.49 13.25 9.49
N SER A 170 -1.93 12.99 8.27
CA SER A 170 -3.29 12.52 7.99
C SER A 170 -3.42 11.00 8.06
N ILE A 171 -4.67 10.55 8.27
CA ILE A 171 -5.09 9.17 8.08
C ILE A 171 -6.07 9.12 6.92
N THR A 172 -5.74 8.34 5.90
CA THR A 172 -6.56 8.16 4.70
C THR A 172 -7.21 6.78 4.74
N ALA A 173 -8.53 6.71 4.63
CA ALA A 173 -9.22 5.46 4.36
C ALA A 173 -8.86 5.01 2.93
N ARG A 174 -8.18 3.86 2.79
CA ARG A 174 -7.81 3.29 1.50
C ARG A 174 -8.71 2.09 1.20
N VAL A 175 -9.68 2.34 0.35
CA VAL A 175 -10.73 1.39 0.00
C VAL A 175 -10.35 0.61 -1.26
N THR A 176 -10.44 -0.71 -1.20
CA THR A 176 -10.42 -1.57 -2.38
C THR A 176 -11.84 -2.06 -2.64
N TRP A 177 -12.39 -1.60 -3.73
CA TRP A 177 -13.80 -1.70 -3.99
C TRP A 177 -14.15 -2.82 -4.96
N GLY A 178 -14.91 -3.80 -4.47
CA GLY A 178 -15.32 -4.97 -5.25
C GLY A 178 -16.83 -5.12 -5.46
N ASN A 179 -17.66 -4.31 -4.79
CA ASN A 179 -19.11 -4.37 -4.93
C ASN A 179 -19.70 -3.02 -5.36
N PRO A 180 -20.10 -2.86 -6.63
CA PRO A 180 -20.63 -1.60 -7.14
C PRO A 180 -22.01 -1.22 -6.56
N ASP A 181 -22.73 -2.15 -5.96
CA ASP A 181 -24.12 -1.94 -5.54
C ASP A 181 -24.25 -1.24 -4.17
N THR A 182 -23.19 -1.20 -3.36
CA THR A 182 -23.21 -0.67 -1.98
C THR A 182 -22.23 0.48 -1.73
N CYS A 183 -21.66 1.03 -2.77
CA CYS A 183 -20.47 1.86 -2.66
C CYS A 183 -20.68 3.19 -1.93
N PHE A 184 -21.67 3.96 -2.31
CA PHE A 184 -21.77 5.33 -1.83
C PHE A 184 -22.18 5.39 -0.36
N GLU A 185 -23.13 4.57 0.06
CA GLU A 185 -23.53 4.49 1.46
C GLU A 185 -22.36 4.05 2.36
N GLU A 186 -21.55 3.11 1.89
CA GLU A 186 -20.41 2.62 2.66
C GLU A 186 -19.25 3.61 2.69
N LEU A 187 -18.99 4.31 1.58
CA LEU A 187 -18.01 5.38 1.54
C LEU A 187 -18.41 6.56 2.41
N ASP A 188 -19.70 6.92 2.40
CA ASP A 188 -20.25 8.00 3.21
C ASP A 188 -20.06 7.73 4.71
N GLN A 189 -20.23 6.47 5.15
CA GLN A 189 -19.94 6.07 6.52
C GLN A 189 -18.48 6.29 6.93
N LEU A 190 -17.53 6.14 5.99
CA LEU A 190 -16.10 6.32 6.27
C LEU A 190 -15.66 7.78 6.34
N VAL A 191 -16.45 8.72 5.81
CA VAL A 191 -16.16 10.16 5.85
C VAL A 191 -17.01 10.93 6.86
N SER A 192 -17.77 10.21 7.71
CA SER A 192 -18.55 10.84 8.77
C SER A 192 -17.64 11.42 9.87
N GLU A 193 -18.13 12.37 10.66
CA GLU A 193 -17.37 13.08 11.69
C GLU A 193 -16.84 12.15 12.79
N ASP A 194 -17.45 10.99 13.00
CA ASP A 194 -17.07 10.03 14.03
C ASP A 194 -15.95 9.05 13.63
N THR A 195 -15.35 9.23 12.45
CA THR A 195 -14.30 8.35 11.96
C THR A 195 -12.90 8.90 12.20
N PRO A 196 -11.86 8.05 12.27
CA PRO A 196 -10.47 8.50 12.44
C PRO A 196 -9.83 8.98 11.13
N PHE A 197 -10.59 9.08 10.03
CA PHE A 197 -10.06 9.39 8.71
C PHE A 197 -10.21 10.87 8.37
N ASP A 198 -9.13 11.44 7.79
CA ASP A 198 -9.13 12.80 7.25
C ASP A 198 -9.46 12.79 5.75
N TYR A 199 -9.14 11.70 5.05
CA TYR A 199 -9.32 11.55 3.62
C TYR A 199 -9.81 10.17 3.26
N LEU A 200 -10.41 10.07 2.07
CA LEU A 200 -10.81 8.83 1.42
C LEU A 200 -10.07 8.69 0.08
N TYR A 201 -9.50 7.52 -0.14
CA TYR A 201 -8.96 7.08 -1.43
C TYR A 201 -9.54 5.71 -1.76
N TRP A 202 -10.06 5.54 -2.95
CA TRP A 202 -10.62 4.28 -3.39
C TRP A 202 -10.08 3.83 -4.75
N GLN A 203 -10.05 2.53 -4.96
CA GLN A 203 -9.69 1.87 -6.20
C GLN A 203 -10.56 0.64 -6.41
N PHE A 204 -10.74 0.25 -7.67
CA PHE A 204 -11.41 -1.02 -7.98
C PHE A 204 -10.53 -2.22 -7.67
N VAL A 205 -11.17 -3.36 -7.37
CA VAL A 205 -10.49 -4.66 -7.37
C VAL A 205 -10.03 -4.94 -8.80
N ALA A 206 -8.72 -5.13 -8.97
CA ALA A 206 -8.19 -5.68 -10.22
C ALA A 206 -8.24 -7.19 -10.10
N ASP A 207 -9.20 -7.83 -10.77
CA ASP A 207 -9.34 -9.28 -10.81
C ASP A 207 -9.03 -9.78 -12.23
N GLU A 208 -7.94 -10.50 -12.36
CA GLU A 208 -7.55 -11.12 -13.62
C GLU A 208 -8.50 -12.26 -14.03
N GLN A 209 -9.29 -12.79 -13.09
CA GLN A 209 -10.28 -13.84 -13.38
C GLN A 209 -11.54 -13.30 -14.07
N TYR A 210 -11.79 -11.99 -13.99
CA TYR A 210 -12.92 -11.34 -14.69
C TYR A 210 -12.63 -10.92 -16.13
N GLY A 211 -11.66 -11.53 -16.77
CA GLY A 211 -11.30 -11.26 -18.19
C GLY A 211 -12.45 -11.40 -19.22
N GLY A 212 -13.64 -11.87 -18.81
CA GLY A 212 -14.85 -11.88 -19.62
C GLY A 212 -15.89 -10.83 -19.26
N ASP A 213 -15.94 -10.40 -17.99
CA ASP A 213 -17.01 -9.55 -17.45
C ASP A 213 -16.57 -8.14 -17.04
N SER A 214 -15.33 -7.76 -17.31
CA SER A 214 -14.83 -6.40 -17.07
C SER A 214 -15.69 -5.33 -17.78
N VAL A 215 -16.30 -5.69 -18.91
CA VAL A 215 -17.25 -4.84 -19.63
C VAL A 215 -18.58 -4.69 -18.87
N ALA A 216 -19.04 -5.75 -18.22
CA ALA A 216 -20.28 -5.70 -17.44
C ALA A 216 -20.08 -4.88 -16.15
N PHE A 217 -18.92 -5.00 -15.50
CA PHE A 217 -18.53 -4.20 -14.36
C PHE A 217 -18.44 -2.71 -14.74
N GLY A 218 -17.75 -2.38 -15.81
CA GLY A 218 -17.66 -1.00 -16.31
C GLY A 218 -18.99 -0.40 -16.76
N HIS A 219 -19.96 -1.22 -17.20
CA HIS A 219 -21.31 -0.75 -17.56
C HIS A 219 -22.20 -0.50 -16.35
N ARG A 220 -22.10 -1.30 -15.29
CA ARG A 220 -22.82 -1.04 -14.02
C ARG A 220 -22.33 0.24 -13.36
N ASP A 221 -21.05 0.44 -13.37
CA ASP A 221 -20.39 1.60 -12.78
C ASP A 221 -20.77 2.93 -13.45
N ARG A 222 -20.91 2.95 -14.79
CA ARG A 222 -21.38 4.15 -15.50
C ARG A 222 -22.80 4.56 -15.19
N LYS A 223 -23.63 3.67 -14.66
CA LYS A 223 -25.01 3.98 -14.27
C LYS A 223 -25.12 4.51 -12.85
N SER A 224 -24.12 4.31 -12.02
CA SER A 224 -24.06 4.79 -10.64
C SER A 224 -23.39 6.16 -10.50
N VAL A 225 -22.92 6.77 -11.59
CA VAL A 225 -22.25 8.09 -11.64
C VAL A 225 -23.16 9.15 -12.30
N VAL A 226 -24.49 9.03 -12.15
CA VAL A 226 -25.43 10.08 -12.57
C VAL A 226 -26.18 10.61 -11.37
#